data_d8d0ddd8451531eb2120fcddeffd942e
#
_entry.id   d8d0ddd8451531eb2120fcddeffd942e
#
_cell.length_a   1.000
_cell.length_b   1.000
_cell.length_c   1.000
_cell.angle_alpha   90.00
_cell.angle_beta   90.00
_cell.angle_gamma   90.00
#
_symmetry.space_group_name_H-M   'P 1'
#
loop_
_entity.id
_entity.type
_entity.pdbx_description
1 polymer ?
#
loop_
_entity_poly.entity_id
_entity_poly.type
_entity_poly.pdbx_seq_one_letter_code
_entity_poly.pdbx_strand_id
1 'polypeptide(L)'
;MADPVNFYFDFSSPYSYFAAQKIDSTVEACGRTVRWKPFLLGALFKITSSQPLTTIPLKGDYCLHDWERLGQMTNTPWIMPDPFPIPTQAAGRAFYWLDKQDPNQAKAFALAAFNTYFGQGINIATPNKVIEVAEGVGVDGTALSVALREEDVKQRLKDETQSAIDEGVFGAPFFIVDGEGFWGSDRMWMIKRWLQGRNA
;
A
#
# COMPACT_ATOMS: atom_id res chain seq x y z
N MET A 1 17.27 11.60 15.53
CA MET A 1 15.82 11.27 15.50
C MET A 1 15.73 9.78 15.29
N ALA A 2 14.75 9.09 15.89
CA ALA A 2 14.56 7.67 15.64
C ALA A 2 14.08 7.43 14.20
N ASP A 3 14.46 6.29 13.60
CA ASP A 3 14.15 5.98 12.21
C ASP A 3 12.64 5.83 11.97
N PRO A 4 12.13 6.20 10.79
CA PRO A 4 10.72 6.03 10.47
C PRO A 4 10.34 4.53 10.43
N VAL A 5 9.08 4.23 10.72
CA VAL A 5 8.51 2.91 10.44
C VAL A 5 8.32 2.77 8.93
N ASN A 6 8.89 1.76 8.31
CA ASN A 6 8.66 1.49 6.89
C ASN A 6 7.34 0.72 6.73
N PHE A 7 6.42 1.25 5.93
CA PHE A 7 5.16 0.64 5.56
C PHE A 7 5.19 0.22 4.09
N TYR A 8 5.34 -1.08 3.84
CA TYR A 8 5.32 -1.69 2.51
C TYR A 8 3.91 -2.11 2.14
N PHE A 9 3.44 -1.70 0.96
CA PHE A 9 2.07 -1.97 0.52
C PHE A 9 1.98 -2.13 -1.00
N ASP A 10 0.91 -2.77 -1.47
CA ASP A 10 0.52 -2.81 -2.87
C ASP A 10 -0.90 -2.24 -3.00
N PHE A 11 -1.14 -1.41 -4.01
CA PHE A 11 -2.45 -0.80 -4.25
C PHE A 11 -3.57 -1.82 -4.56
N SER A 12 -3.22 -3.05 -4.91
CA SER A 12 -4.17 -4.16 -5.10
C SER A 12 -4.32 -5.06 -3.87
N SER A 13 -3.82 -4.63 -2.69
CA SER A 13 -3.94 -5.37 -1.45
C SER A 13 -5.03 -4.79 -0.54
N PRO A 14 -6.16 -5.51 -0.33
CA PRO A 14 -7.21 -5.08 0.61
C PRO A 14 -6.70 -4.86 2.03
N TYR A 15 -5.85 -5.75 2.53
CA TYR A 15 -5.26 -5.58 3.86
C TYR A 15 -4.35 -4.34 3.95
N SER A 16 -3.67 -3.96 2.84
CA SER A 16 -2.92 -2.69 2.78
C SER A 16 -3.85 -1.49 2.83
N TYR A 17 -5.00 -1.54 2.18
CA TYR A 17 -6.02 -0.49 2.25
C TYR A 17 -6.48 -0.24 3.69
N PHE A 18 -6.84 -1.29 4.44
CA PHE A 18 -7.25 -1.14 5.84
C PHE A 18 -6.11 -0.67 6.74
N ALA A 19 -4.88 -1.10 6.50
CA ALA A 19 -3.71 -0.64 7.23
C ALA A 19 -3.42 0.85 6.97
N ALA A 20 -3.51 1.28 5.72
CA ALA A 20 -3.27 2.66 5.29
C ALA A 20 -4.15 3.68 6.03
N GLN A 21 -5.38 3.30 6.42
CA GLN A 21 -6.29 4.18 7.16
C GLN A 21 -5.81 4.53 8.57
N LYS A 22 -4.89 3.75 9.15
CA LYS A 22 -4.56 3.84 10.58
C LYS A 22 -3.08 3.92 10.89
N ILE A 23 -2.21 3.58 9.94
CA ILE A 23 -0.78 3.41 10.24
C ILE A 23 -0.14 4.71 10.71
N ASP A 24 -0.38 5.84 10.05
CA ASP A 24 0.21 7.12 10.43
C ASP A 24 -0.21 7.49 11.86
N SER A 25 -1.51 7.53 12.17
CA SER A 25 -2.00 7.88 13.51
C SER A 25 -1.52 6.91 14.60
N THR A 26 -1.37 5.62 14.28
CA THR A 26 -0.86 4.61 15.22
C THR A 26 0.59 4.86 15.59
N VAL A 27 1.42 5.21 14.62
CA VAL A 27 2.86 5.41 14.78
C VAL A 27 3.15 6.80 15.36
N GLU A 28 2.44 7.83 14.91
CA GLU A 28 2.54 9.20 15.43
C GLU A 28 2.17 9.29 16.92
N ALA A 29 1.18 8.52 17.37
CA ALA A 29 0.84 8.41 18.79
C ALA A 29 2.00 7.83 19.66
N CYS A 30 3.02 7.26 19.03
CA CYS A 30 4.26 6.78 19.66
C CYS A 30 5.47 7.72 19.39
N GLY A 31 5.24 8.92 18.85
CA GLY A 31 6.29 9.91 18.56
C GLY A 31 7.19 9.55 17.38
N ARG A 32 6.74 8.69 16.48
CA ARG A 32 7.48 8.26 15.29
C ARG A 32 6.75 8.65 14.01
N THR A 33 7.42 8.56 12.89
CA THR A 33 6.86 8.83 11.55
C THR A 33 6.81 7.55 10.72
N VAL A 34 6.02 7.56 9.64
CA VAL A 34 5.89 6.43 8.71
C VAL A 34 6.45 6.83 7.35
N ARG A 35 7.30 5.98 6.80
CA ARG A 35 7.72 6.01 5.39
C ARG A 35 6.88 5.03 4.60
N TRP A 36 6.07 5.53 3.70
CA TRP A 36 5.22 4.73 2.81
C TRP A 36 6.05 4.23 1.62
N LYS A 37 5.99 2.93 1.36
CA LYS A 37 6.81 2.26 0.34
C LYS A 37 5.95 1.30 -0.49
N PRO A 38 5.25 1.78 -1.54
CA PRO A 38 4.56 0.88 -2.45
C PRO A 38 5.56 -0.01 -3.20
N PHE A 39 5.23 -1.27 -3.36
CA PHE A 39 5.99 -2.24 -4.13
C PHE A 39 5.06 -3.13 -4.96
N LEU A 40 5.60 -3.89 -5.91
CA LEU A 40 4.79 -4.78 -6.74
C LEU A 40 4.69 -6.17 -6.10
N LEU A 41 3.60 -6.45 -5.39
CA LEU A 41 3.36 -7.74 -4.73
C LEU A 41 3.40 -8.92 -5.70
N GLY A 42 2.92 -8.73 -6.93
CA GLY A 42 2.96 -9.75 -7.97
C GLY A 42 4.38 -10.22 -8.34
N ALA A 43 5.40 -9.39 -8.15
CA ALA A 43 6.80 -9.78 -8.36
C ALA A 43 7.27 -10.82 -7.34
N LEU A 44 6.71 -10.80 -6.12
CA LEU A 44 7.07 -11.70 -5.04
C LEU A 44 6.43 -13.09 -5.18
N PHE A 45 5.31 -13.22 -5.89
CA PHE A 45 4.60 -14.50 -6.00
C PHE A 45 5.48 -15.63 -6.55
N LYS A 46 6.39 -15.32 -7.50
CA LYS A 46 7.34 -16.31 -8.02
C LYS A 46 8.39 -16.74 -7.00
N ILE A 47 8.84 -15.79 -6.15
CA ILE A 47 9.88 -16.02 -5.15
C ILE A 47 9.33 -16.80 -3.98
N THR A 48 8.11 -16.42 -3.52
CA THR A 48 7.46 -17.00 -2.34
C THR A 48 6.60 -18.22 -2.64
N SER A 49 6.50 -18.62 -3.92
CA SER A 49 5.56 -19.66 -4.38
C SER A 49 4.11 -19.36 -3.96
N SER A 50 3.76 -18.08 -3.90
CA SER A 50 2.44 -17.59 -3.51
C SER A 50 1.59 -17.25 -4.73
N GLN A 51 0.32 -16.97 -4.50
CA GLN A 51 -0.63 -16.53 -5.53
C GLN A 51 -1.68 -15.61 -4.89
N PRO A 52 -2.49 -14.88 -5.67
CA PRO A 52 -3.57 -14.07 -5.12
C PRO A 52 -4.48 -14.89 -4.19
N LEU A 53 -4.78 -14.36 -3.00
CA LEU A 53 -5.55 -15.09 -1.96
C LEU A 53 -6.91 -15.60 -2.49
N THR A 54 -7.57 -14.82 -3.36
CA THR A 54 -8.85 -15.18 -3.95
C THR A 54 -8.80 -16.40 -4.85
N THR A 55 -7.63 -16.82 -5.31
CA THR A 55 -7.45 -18.02 -6.16
C THR A 55 -7.12 -19.28 -5.36
N ILE A 56 -6.91 -19.14 -4.04
CA ILE A 56 -6.57 -20.28 -3.16
C ILE A 56 -7.87 -20.90 -2.63
N PRO A 57 -8.13 -22.18 -2.87
CA PRO A 57 -9.31 -22.85 -2.34
C PRO A 57 -9.46 -22.67 -0.83
N LEU A 58 -10.67 -22.47 -0.34
CA LEU A 58 -11.05 -22.18 1.05
C LEU A 58 -10.58 -20.81 1.55
N LYS A 59 -9.33 -20.42 1.29
CA LYS A 59 -8.79 -19.10 1.72
C LYS A 59 -9.44 -17.95 0.96
N GLY A 60 -9.78 -18.15 -0.33
CA GLY A 60 -10.42 -17.11 -1.14
C GLY A 60 -11.75 -16.67 -0.54
N ASP A 61 -12.63 -17.62 -0.29
CA ASP A 61 -13.95 -17.36 0.31
C ASP A 61 -13.82 -16.69 1.70
N TYR A 62 -12.88 -17.20 2.51
CA TYR A 62 -12.60 -16.59 3.81
C TYR A 62 -12.15 -15.14 3.68
N CYS A 63 -11.21 -14.84 2.77
CA CYS A 63 -10.69 -13.49 2.60
C CYS A 63 -11.76 -12.50 2.13
N LEU A 64 -12.64 -12.91 1.20
CA LEU A 64 -13.75 -12.07 0.73
C LEU A 64 -14.65 -11.67 1.91
N HIS A 65 -15.03 -12.63 2.74
CA HIS A 65 -15.83 -12.37 3.93
C HIS A 65 -15.08 -11.56 5.00
N ASP A 66 -13.78 -11.79 5.16
CA ASP A 66 -12.95 -11.06 6.12
C ASP A 66 -12.81 -9.58 5.77
N TRP A 67 -12.65 -9.25 4.48
CA TRP A 67 -12.57 -7.86 4.02
C TRP A 67 -13.89 -7.10 4.24
N GLU A 68 -15.04 -7.73 3.99
CA GLU A 68 -16.34 -7.15 4.32
C GLU A 68 -16.48 -6.88 5.82
N ARG A 69 -16.10 -7.84 6.65
CA ARG A 69 -16.11 -7.74 8.11
C ARG A 69 -15.18 -6.63 8.60
N LEU A 70 -13.96 -6.51 8.03
CA LEU A 70 -13.03 -5.44 8.34
C LEU A 70 -13.62 -4.07 7.98
N GLY A 71 -14.24 -3.92 6.81
CA GLY A 71 -14.92 -2.69 6.42
C GLY A 71 -15.98 -2.27 7.45
N GLN A 72 -16.84 -3.20 7.86
CA GLN A 72 -17.88 -2.96 8.86
C GLN A 72 -17.29 -2.62 10.23
N MET A 73 -16.36 -3.42 10.74
CA MET A 73 -15.79 -3.25 12.08
C MET A 73 -14.93 -1.99 12.22
N THR A 74 -14.33 -1.53 11.14
CA THR A 74 -13.46 -0.35 11.14
C THR A 74 -14.16 0.91 10.63
N ASN A 75 -15.42 0.79 10.21
CA ASN A 75 -16.18 1.85 9.53
C ASN A 75 -15.42 2.44 8.34
N THR A 76 -14.76 1.55 7.58
CA THR A 76 -14.01 1.90 6.37
C THR A 76 -14.86 1.51 5.15
N PRO A 77 -15.14 2.41 4.21
CA PRO A 77 -15.87 2.07 2.99
C PRO A 77 -15.23 0.87 2.28
N TRP A 78 -16.04 -0.12 1.93
CA TRP A 78 -15.55 -1.32 1.29
C TRP A 78 -16.51 -1.79 0.20
N ILE A 79 -15.98 -1.97 -1.00
CA ILE A 79 -16.65 -2.62 -2.14
C ILE A 79 -15.62 -3.55 -2.77
N MET A 80 -15.98 -4.83 -2.96
CA MET A 80 -15.12 -5.74 -3.71
C MET A 80 -15.04 -5.29 -5.17
N PRO A 81 -13.88 -4.84 -5.66
CA PRO A 81 -13.78 -4.30 -7.01
C PRO A 81 -13.73 -5.42 -8.06
N ASP A 82 -14.19 -5.08 -9.25
CA ASP A 82 -14.08 -5.92 -10.44
C ASP A 82 -13.47 -5.10 -11.59
N PRO A 83 -12.35 -5.55 -12.19
CA PRO A 83 -11.57 -6.76 -11.89
C PRO A 83 -10.72 -6.66 -10.60
N PHE A 84 -10.40 -7.82 -10.02
CA PHE A 84 -9.48 -7.98 -8.90
C PHE A 84 -8.69 -9.30 -9.04
N PRO A 85 -7.35 -9.33 -8.78
CA PRO A 85 -6.48 -8.17 -8.57
C PRO A 85 -6.19 -7.40 -9.86
N ILE A 86 -5.62 -6.20 -9.74
CA ILE A 86 -5.25 -5.35 -10.88
C ILE A 86 -3.75 -5.07 -10.93
N PRO A 87 -3.20 -4.71 -12.12
CA PRO A 87 -1.85 -4.14 -12.22
C PRO A 87 -1.78 -2.79 -11.51
N THR A 88 -0.73 -2.59 -10.69
CA THR A 88 -0.56 -1.39 -9.85
C THR A 88 0.66 -0.54 -10.22
N GLN A 89 1.32 -0.86 -11.35
CA GLN A 89 2.53 -0.17 -11.79
C GLN A 89 2.32 1.33 -11.97
N ALA A 90 1.18 1.75 -12.55
CA ALA A 90 0.90 3.17 -12.76
C ALA A 90 0.75 3.91 -11.44
N ALA A 91 0.00 3.35 -10.49
CA ALA A 91 -0.18 3.93 -9.15
C ALA A 91 1.12 3.98 -8.35
N GLY A 92 1.93 2.91 -8.38
CA GLY A 92 3.23 2.88 -7.71
C GLY A 92 4.22 3.91 -8.28
N ARG A 93 4.24 4.10 -9.60
CA ARG A 93 5.04 5.13 -10.27
C ARG A 93 4.59 6.54 -9.90
N ALA A 94 3.28 6.79 -9.93
CA ALA A 94 2.71 8.07 -9.52
C ALA A 94 3.08 8.40 -8.07
N PHE A 95 2.98 7.42 -7.17
CA PHE A 95 3.38 7.60 -5.78
C PHE A 95 4.84 8.05 -5.66
N TYR A 96 5.80 7.35 -6.26
CA TYR A 96 7.22 7.70 -6.13
C TYR A 96 7.61 8.99 -6.85
N TRP A 97 6.91 9.35 -7.92
CA TRP A 97 7.09 10.65 -8.55
C TRP A 97 6.63 11.79 -7.63
N LEU A 98 5.51 11.61 -6.93
CA LEU A 98 4.99 12.56 -5.94
C LEU A 98 5.86 12.59 -4.68
N ASP A 99 6.26 11.44 -4.15
CA ASP A 99 7.07 11.31 -2.93
C ASP A 99 8.41 12.06 -3.03
N LYS A 100 9.00 12.12 -4.23
CA LYS A 100 10.20 12.91 -4.51
C LYS A 100 9.97 14.41 -4.35
N GLN A 101 8.75 14.89 -4.53
CA GLN A 101 8.37 16.31 -4.50
C GLN A 101 7.76 16.70 -3.15
N ASP A 102 6.77 15.96 -2.70
CA ASP A 102 6.07 16.12 -1.42
C ASP A 102 5.54 14.77 -0.92
N PRO A 103 6.17 14.19 0.11
CA PRO A 103 5.70 12.93 0.72
C PRO A 103 4.26 12.99 1.24
N ASN A 104 3.76 14.16 1.67
CA ASN A 104 2.39 14.28 2.14
C ASN A 104 1.40 14.21 0.97
N GLN A 105 1.73 14.82 -0.17
CA GLN A 105 0.93 14.69 -1.38
C GLN A 105 0.92 13.25 -1.91
N ALA A 106 2.06 12.55 -1.84
CA ALA A 106 2.13 11.13 -2.18
C ALA A 106 1.22 10.27 -1.28
N LYS A 107 1.18 10.53 0.03
CA LYS A 107 0.27 9.85 0.96
C LYS A 107 -1.20 10.16 0.65
N ALA A 108 -1.53 11.44 0.39
CA ALA A 108 -2.89 11.85 0.02
C ALA A 108 -3.35 11.14 -1.26
N PHE A 109 -2.47 11.07 -2.27
CA PHE A 109 -2.72 10.30 -3.48
C PHE A 109 -2.94 8.80 -3.18
N ALA A 110 -2.09 8.19 -2.37
CA ALA A 110 -2.21 6.77 -2.04
C ALA A 110 -3.54 6.45 -1.35
N LEU A 111 -3.97 7.28 -0.40
CA LEU A 111 -5.27 7.13 0.28
C LEU A 111 -6.43 7.31 -0.71
N ALA A 112 -6.36 8.29 -1.60
CA ALA A 112 -7.36 8.50 -2.65
C ALA A 112 -7.43 7.31 -3.62
N ALA A 113 -6.28 6.78 -4.06
CA ALA A 113 -6.20 5.62 -4.93
C ALA A 113 -6.81 4.36 -4.27
N PHE A 114 -6.49 4.09 -3.03
CA PHE A 114 -7.11 3.01 -2.25
C PHE A 114 -8.61 3.20 -2.11
N ASN A 115 -9.07 4.40 -1.76
CA ASN A 115 -10.50 4.67 -1.61
C ASN A 115 -11.24 4.56 -2.96
N THR A 116 -10.64 5.01 -4.05
CA THR A 116 -11.23 4.85 -5.39
C THR A 116 -11.38 3.37 -5.74
N TYR A 117 -10.37 2.55 -5.47
CA TYR A 117 -10.40 1.14 -5.83
C TYR A 117 -11.28 0.32 -4.87
N PHE A 118 -11.03 0.39 -3.56
CA PHE A 118 -11.72 -0.45 -2.56
C PHE A 118 -12.92 0.23 -1.88
N GLY A 119 -12.95 1.55 -1.81
CA GLY A 119 -14.08 2.26 -1.22
C GLY A 119 -15.21 2.53 -2.21
N GLN A 120 -14.88 2.67 -3.50
CA GLN A 120 -15.84 3.00 -4.56
C GLN A 120 -15.99 1.90 -5.62
N GLY A 121 -15.14 0.87 -5.61
CA GLY A 121 -15.14 -0.22 -6.59
C GLY A 121 -14.66 0.21 -7.98
N ILE A 122 -13.95 1.33 -8.11
CA ILE A 122 -13.52 1.90 -9.41
C ILE A 122 -12.12 1.38 -9.74
N ASN A 123 -11.97 0.74 -10.90
CA ASN A 123 -10.70 0.19 -11.37
C ASN A 123 -9.66 1.30 -11.66
N ILE A 124 -8.51 1.24 -10.98
CA ILE A 124 -7.38 2.18 -11.12
C ILE A 124 -6.18 1.59 -11.90
N ALA A 125 -6.36 0.51 -12.64
CA ALA A 125 -5.25 -0.16 -13.34
C ALA A 125 -4.63 0.69 -14.47
N THR A 126 -5.40 1.61 -15.04
CA THR A 126 -4.94 2.41 -16.19
C THR A 126 -4.25 3.70 -15.77
N PRO A 127 -3.21 4.16 -16.53
CA PRO A 127 -2.58 5.45 -16.27
C PRO A 127 -3.56 6.61 -16.24
N ASN A 128 -4.55 6.64 -17.13
CA ASN A 128 -5.53 7.72 -17.17
C ASN A 128 -6.35 7.80 -15.88
N LYS A 129 -6.78 6.67 -15.33
CA LYS A 129 -7.53 6.67 -14.05
C LYS A 129 -6.63 7.06 -12.87
N VAL A 130 -5.36 6.67 -12.88
CA VAL A 130 -4.37 7.11 -11.87
C VAL A 130 -4.17 8.62 -11.92
N ILE A 131 -4.11 9.21 -13.12
CA ILE A 131 -4.00 10.67 -13.30
C ILE A 131 -5.25 11.37 -12.75
N GLU A 132 -6.45 10.90 -13.11
CA GLU A 132 -7.72 11.44 -12.60
C GLU A 132 -7.78 11.43 -11.06
N VAL A 133 -7.35 10.33 -10.43
CA VAL A 133 -7.28 10.23 -8.96
C VAL A 133 -6.28 11.24 -8.39
N ALA A 134 -5.13 11.42 -9.03
CA ALA A 134 -4.11 12.36 -8.60
C ALA A 134 -4.59 13.82 -8.74
N GLU A 135 -5.29 14.15 -9.82
CA GLU A 135 -5.91 15.48 -10.00
C GLU A 135 -6.91 15.79 -8.89
N GLY A 136 -7.66 14.77 -8.44
CA GLY A 136 -8.60 14.88 -7.32
C GLY A 136 -7.94 15.29 -5.99
N VAL A 137 -6.62 15.15 -5.86
CA VAL A 137 -5.83 15.59 -4.70
C VAL A 137 -4.86 16.75 -5.03
N GLY A 138 -5.15 17.48 -6.11
CA GLY A 138 -4.43 18.71 -6.48
C GLY A 138 -3.11 18.50 -7.23
N VAL A 139 -2.90 17.33 -7.83
CA VAL A 139 -1.71 17.06 -8.67
C VAL A 139 -1.95 17.58 -10.08
N ASP A 140 -0.91 18.15 -10.71
CA ASP A 140 -0.92 18.47 -12.14
C ASP A 140 -0.95 17.17 -12.98
N GLY A 141 -2.10 16.81 -13.51
CA GLY A 141 -2.29 15.63 -14.33
C GLY A 141 -1.47 15.62 -15.62
N THR A 142 -1.21 16.80 -16.21
CA THR A 142 -0.36 16.90 -17.41
C THR A 142 1.08 16.53 -17.07
N ALA A 143 1.64 17.09 -16.00
CA ALA A 143 2.98 16.75 -15.53
C ALA A 143 3.10 15.28 -15.15
N LEU A 144 2.11 14.72 -14.43
CA LEU A 144 2.08 13.30 -14.07
C LEU A 144 2.00 12.41 -15.32
N SER A 145 1.20 12.76 -16.33
CA SER A 145 1.09 11.99 -17.58
C SER A 145 2.41 11.87 -18.32
N VAL A 146 3.25 12.90 -18.30
CA VAL A 146 4.61 12.86 -18.83
C VAL A 146 5.50 11.97 -17.96
N ALA A 147 5.50 12.20 -16.65
CA ALA A 147 6.34 11.49 -15.69
C ALA A 147 6.11 9.97 -15.70
N LEU A 148 4.89 9.51 -15.83
CA LEU A 148 4.58 8.06 -15.87
C LEU A 148 5.25 7.32 -17.05
N ARG A 149 5.71 8.05 -18.09
CA ARG A 149 6.41 7.50 -19.26
C ARG A 149 7.92 7.55 -19.12
N GLU A 150 8.45 8.33 -18.20
CA GLU A 150 9.88 8.50 -17.96
C GLU A 150 10.51 7.22 -17.41
N GLU A 151 11.73 6.91 -17.88
CA GLU A 151 12.39 5.66 -17.53
C GLU A 151 12.88 5.66 -16.09
N ASP A 152 13.32 6.80 -15.55
CA ASP A 152 13.75 6.94 -14.15
C ASP A 152 12.58 6.67 -13.18
N VAL A 153 11.37 7.15 -13.50
CA VAL A 153 10.15 6.88 -12.71
C VAL A 153 9.78 5.41 -12.73
N LYS A 154 9.90 4.76 -13.90
CA LYS A 154 9.67 3.32 -14.02
C LYS A 154 10.72 2.52 -13.27
N GLN A 155 11.98 2.92 -13.38
CA GLN A 155 13.10 2.25 -12.72
C GLN A 155 13.00 2.40 -11.20
N ARG A 156 12.61 3.56 -10.68
CA ARG A 156 12.42 3.78 -9.26
C ARG A 156 11.48 2.74 -8.62
N LEU A 157 10.33 2.46 -9.23
CA LEU A 157 9.40 1.44 -8.70
C LEU A 157 10.01 0.03 -8.71
N LYS A 158 10.81 -0.30 -9.73
CA LYS A 158 11.51 -1.59 -9.80
C LYS A 158 12.55 -1.70 -8.68
N ASP A 159 13.34 -0.65 -8.48
CA ASP A 159 14.38 -0.60 -7.46
C ASP A 159 13.79 -0.70 -6.04
N GLU A 160 12.69 0.01 -5.78
CA GLU A 160 11.99 -0.09 -4.50
C GLU A 160 11.34 -1.45 -4.29
N THR A 161 10.85 -2.10 -5.36
CA THR A 161 10.36 -3.48 -5.27
C THR A 161 11.49 -4.45 -4.96
N GLN A 162 12.66 -4.27 -5.59
CA GLN A 162 13.84 -5.10 -5.29
C GLN A 162 14.35 -4.85 -3.86
N SER A 163 14.42 -3.57 -3.44
CA SER A 163 14.78 -3.22 -2.05
C SER A 163 13.86 -3.88 -1.03
N ALA A 164 12.55 -3.91 -1.29
CA ALA A 164 11.60 -4.60 -0.41
C ALA A 164 11.91 -6.10 -0.30
N ILE A 165 12.26 -6.76 -1.41
CA ILE A 165 12.67 -8.17 -1.44
C ILE A 165 13.95 -8.38 -0.62
N ASP A 166 14.95 -7.53 -0.83
CA ASP A 166 16.25 -7.62 -0.15
C ASP A 166 16.12 -7.36 1.37
N GLU A 167 15.15 -6.55 1.79
CA GLU A 167 14.78 -6.31 3.18
C GLU A 167 13.91 -7.43 3.79
N GLY A 168 13.60 -8.49 3.02
CA GLY A 168 12.84 -9.64 3.50
C GLY A 168 11.31 -9.46 3.50
N VAL A 169 10.79 -8.46 2.77
CA VAL A 169 9.35 -8.29 2.58
C VAL A 169 8.81 -9.41 1.70
N PHE A 170 7.79 -10.13 2.15
CA PHE A 170 7.22 -11.26 1.42
C PHE A 170 5.71 -11.16 1.19
N GLY A 171 5.06 -10.09 1.65
CA GLY A 171 3.61 -9.90 1.52
C GLY A 171 3.21 -8.44 1.78
N ALA A 172 1.92 -8.13 1.62
CA ALA A 172 1.37 -6.79 1.82
C ALA A 172 0.09 -6.82 2.66
N PRO A 173 -0.06 -5.94 3.68
CA PRO A 173 0.94 -4.96 4.14
C PRO A 173 2.09 -5.61 4.90
N PHE A 174 3.27 -4.99 4.86
CA PHE A 174 4.41 -5.37 5.67
C PHE A 174 5.02 -4.12 6.32
N PHE A 175 5.51 -4.25 7.53
CA PHE A 175 6.09 -3.14 8.28
C PHE A 175 7.47 -3.54 8.77
N ILE A 176 8.43 -2.61 8.72
CA ILE A 176 9.74 -2.79 9.36
C ILE A 176 9.90 -1.67 10.39
N VAL A 177 10.12 -2.07 11.65
CA VAL A 177 10.27 -1.19 12.81
C VAL A 177 11.58 -1.54 13.49
N ASP A 178 12.58 -0.64 13.41
CA ASP A 178 13.90 -0.83 14.04
C ASP A 178 14.55 -2.19 13.66
N GLY A 179 14.39 -2.60 12.39
CA GLY A 179 14.89 -3.87 11.85
C GLY A 179 13.98 -5.08 12.07
N GLU A 180 12.90 -4.95 12.84
CA GLU A 180 11.95 -6.04 13.09
C GLU A 180 10.78 -5.99 12.10
N GLY A 181 10.43 -7.15 11.52
CA GLY A 181 9.39 -7.31 10.51
C GLY A 181 8.03 -7.70 11.07
N PHE A 182 6.96 -7.03 10.62
CA PHE A 182 5.57 -7.34 10.98
C PHE A 182 4.73 -7.48 9.70
N TRP A 183 4.11 -8.64 9.50
CA TRP A 183 3.29 -8.89 8.33
C TRP A 183 1.81 -8.97 8.67
N GLY A 184 1.00 -8.14 7.99
CA GLY A 184 -0.45 -8.12 8.10
C GLY A 184 -1.01 -6.90 8.82
N SER A 185 -2.20 -6.45 8.41
CA SER A 185 -2.92 -5.32 9.02
C SER A 185 -3.31 -5.58 10.48
N ASP A 186 -3.43 -6.85 10.86
CA ASP A 186 -3.74 -7.31 12.21
C ASP A 186 -2.56 -7.23 13.17
N ARG A 187 -1.36 -6.87 12.71
CA ARG A 187 -0.16 -6.69 13.54
C ARG A 187 0.04 -5.27 14.07
N MET A 188 -0.81 -4.33 13.69
CA MET A 188 -0.66 -2.92 14.09
C MET A 188 -0.65 -2.70 15.60
N TRP A 189 -1.39 -3.50 16.38
CA TRP A 189 -1.33 -3.44 17.84
C TRP A 189 0.03 -3.88 18.40
N MET A 190 0.70 -4.86 17.74
CA MET A 190 2.05 -5.30 18.12
C MET A 190 3.07 -4.21 17.81
N ILE A 191 2.97 -3.56 16.64
CA ILE A 191 3.80 -2.41 16.27
C ILE A 191 3.70 -1.31 17.33
N LYS A 192 2.48 -0.97 17.74
CA LYS A 192 2.27 0.03 18.81
C LYS A 192 2.95 -0.36 20.12
N ARG A 193 2.83 -1.62 20.54
CA ARG A 193 3.50 -2.12 21.76
C ARG A 193 5.01 -2.09 21.62
N TRP A 194 5.54 -2.50 20.46
CA TRP A 194 6.97 -2.48 20.17
C TRP A 194 7.54 -1.07 20.30
N LEU A 195 6.91 -0.09 19.64
CA LEU A 195 7.30 1.31 19.70
C LEU A 195 7.23 1.92 21.11
N GLN A 196 6.39 1.38 21.99
CA GLN A 196 6.30 1.77 23.40
C GLN A 196 7.33 1.09 24.32
N GLY A 197 8.25 0.31 23.76
CA GLY A 197 9.25 -0.43 24.54
C GLY A 197 8.67 -1.60 25.36
N ARG A 198 7.48 -2.08 25.00
CA ARG A 198 6.82 -3.22 25.70
C ARG A 198 7.02 -4.51 24.90
N ASN A 199 8.30 -4.86 24.69
CA ASN A 199 8.72 -5.97 23.84
C ASN A 199 8.64 -7.35 24.52
N ALA A 200 8.12 -7.43 25.72
CA ALA A 200 7.98 -8.66 26.51
C ALA A 200 6.55 -8.84 27.00
#